data_eac54ae63ac66bb46e279d2554d290cb
#
_entry.id   eac54ae63ac66bb46e279d2554d290cb
#
_cell.length_a   1.000
_cell.length_b   1.000
_cell.length_c   1.000
_cell.angle_alpha   90.00
_cell.angle_beta   90.00
_cell.angle_gamma   90.00
#
_symmetry.space_group_name_H-M   'P 1'
#
loop_
_entity.id
_entity.type
_entity.pdbx_description
1 polymer ?
#
loop_
_entity_poly.entity_id
_entity_poly.type
_entity_poly.pdbx_seq_one_letter_code
_entity_poly.pdbx_strand_id
1 'polypeptide(L)'
;MAAIYAHDAGHQVELWEKTGRLGGNARYACKPFFKRDMHSMLRYFERELSLRDIPVRYYRSASPELAAAFAPDHIIWAAGGRPVLPAAISGLALPNVYPATQALDDLCDVGDRVVVVGGGLVGVECALQMDMWGKQVSCIDMAGTIPSEPGFKMNDMLMKQYMDKSSVCFMPGTRLKRIEEAGLGCRVTVENKGQEQVLDCDTVLLALGFLPTAAQAEPFKAISPVSIIGDSQSPRKILFAVEDAYEAVRGLS
;
A
#
# COMPACT_ATOMS: atom_id res chain seq x y z
N MET A 1 0.28 6.14 15.54
CA MET A 1 -0.84 6.56 16.44
C MET A 1 -0.90 5.69 17.69
N ALA A 2 -0.96 4.35 17.60
CA ALA A 2 -1.04 3.50 18.81
C ALA A 2 0.05 3.82 19.86
N ALA A 3 1.30 3.99 19.43
CA ALA A 3 2.40 4.34 20.35
C ALA A 3 2.18 5.69 21.05
N ILE A 4 1.63 6.69 20.33
CA ILE A 4 1.30 8.00 20.90
C ILE A 4 0.16 7.88 21.90
N TYR A 5 -0.91 7.20 21.55
CA TYR A 5 -2.06 7.00 22.45
C TYR A 5 -1.67 6.20 23.71
N ALA A 6 -0.87 5.13 23.56
CA ALA A 6 -0.42 4.33 24.68
C ALA A 6 0.49 5.14 25.64
N HIS A 7 1.41 5.94 25.10
CA HIS A 7 2.23 6.84 25.91
C HIS A 7 1.35 7.86 26.67
N ASP A 8 0.39 8.48 25.99
CA ASP A 8 -0.49 9.49 26.61
C ASP A 8 -1.43 8.87 27.66
N ALA A 9 -1.69 7.56 27.58
CA ALA A 9 -2.38 6.78 28.60
C ALA A 9 -1.47 6.32 29.78
N GLY A 10 -0.17 6.67 29.75
CA GLY A 10 0.79 6.38 30.82
C GLY A 10 1.59 5.08 30.65
N HIS A 11 1.49 4.39 29.52
CA HIS A 11 2.27 3.18 29.26
C HIS A 11 3.70 3.51 28.83
N GLN A 12 4.65 2.63 29.15
CA GLN A 12 5.99 2.66 28.60
C GLN A 12 5.96 1.98 27.23
N VAL A 13 6.36 2.72 26.18
CA VAL A 13 6.21 2.27 24.79
C VAL A 13 7.55 2.25 24.08
N GLU A 14 7.83 1.20 23.32
CA GLU A 14 8.90 1.16 22.33
C GLU A 14 8.31 0.76 20.96
N LEU A 15 8.67 1.48 19.89
CA LEU A 15 8.24 1.21 18.53
C LEU A 15 9.37 0.56 17.73
N TRP A 16 9.10 -0.58 17.09
CA TRP A 16 10.04 -1.25 16.20
C TRP A 16 9.65 -1.07 14.74
N GLU A 17 10.57 -0.60 13.95
CA GLU A 17 10.41 -0.38 12.50
C GLU A 17 11.50 -1.14 11.75
N LYS A 18 11.09 -2.02 10.82
CA LYS A 18 12.02 -2.86 10.04
C LYS A 18 12.89 -2.07 9.06
N THR A 19 12.44 -0.89 8.65
CA THR A 19 13.16 -0.01 7.72
C THR A 19 13.81 1.17 8.44
N GLY A 20 14.50 2.04 7.70
CA GLY A 20 15.11 3.26 8.24
C GLY A 20 14.14 4.44 8.36
N ARG A 21 12.84 4.26 8.16
CA ARG A 21 11.86 5.36 8.14
C ARG A 21 10.44 4.89 8.46
N LEU A 22 9.71 5.73 9.16
CA LEU A 22 8.31 5.48 9.54
C LEU A 22 7.34 5.68 8.37
N GLY A 23 6.10 5.25 8.55
CA GLY A 23 4.96 5.51 7.66
C GLY A 23 4.53 4.33 6.80
N GLY A 24 5.40 3.35 6.53
CA GLY A 24 5.03 2.14 5.77
C GLY A 24 4.23 2.47 4.49
N ASN A 25 3.09 1.79 4.28
CA ASN A 25 2.23 2.00 3.10
C ASN A 25 1.61 3.40 3.02
N ALA A 26 1.47 4.13 4.13
CA ALA A 26 0.96 5.51 4.10
C ALA A 26 1.91 6.46 3.33
N ARG A 27 3.20 6.15 3.23
CA ARG A 27 4.16 6.91 2.42
C ARG A 27 3.82 6.86 0.95
N TYR A 28 3.44 5.69 0.43
CA TYR A 28 3.02 5.53 -0.96
C TYR A 28 1.71 6.30 -1.23
N ALA A 29 0.78 6.27 -0.28
CA ALA A 29 -0.47 7.02 -0.37
C ALA A 29 -0.28 8.54 -0.42
N CYS A 30 0.86 9.07 0.06
CA CYS A 30 1.19 10.50 0.02
C CYS A 30 1.88 10.93 -1.29
N LYS A 31 2.32 9.99 -2.14
CA LYS A 31 3.14 10.30 -3.32
C LYS A 31 2.38 10.93 -4.50
N PRO A 32 1.11 10.56 -4.80
CA PRO A 32 0.38 11.18 -5.88
C PRO A 32 0.38 12.71 -5.76
N PHE A 33 0.62 13.41 -6.87
CA PHE A 33 0.81 14.87 -6.90
C PHE A 33 -0.33 15.67 -6.24
N PHE A 34 -1.55 15.13 -6.26
CA PHE A 34 -2.74 15.74 -5.67
C PHE A 34 -2.94 15.38 -4.18
N LYS A 35 -2.03 14.61 -3.58
CA LYS A 35 -2.04 14.21 -2.16
C LYS A 35 -0.86 14.75 -1.36
N ARG A 36 -0.16 15.76 -1.85
CA ARG A 36 1.06 16.31 -1.21
C ARG A 36 0.84 16.74 0.24
N ASP A 37 -0.35 17.23 0.57
CA ASP A 37 -0.68 17.66 1.93
C ASP A 37 -0.65 16.50 2.95
N MET A 38 -0.83 15.26 2.50
CA MET A 38 -0.74 14.09 3.36
C MET A 38 0.67 13.84 3.92
N HIS A 39 1.72 14.38 3.28
CA HIS A 39 3.07 14.36 3.86
C HIS A 39 3.15 15.08 5.21
N SER A 40 2.30 16.08 5.42
CA SER A 40 2.22 16.81 6.70
C SER A 40 1.72 15.91 7.83
N MET A 41 0.83 14.95 7.54
CA MET A 41 0.36 13.97 8.50
C MET A 41 1.49 13.04 8.97
N LEU A 42 2.34 12.55 8.07
CA LEU A 42 3.46 11.69 8.44
C LEU A 42 4.47 12.45 9.31
N ARG A 43 4.83 13.67 8.91
CA ARG A 43 5.72 14.54 9.69
C ARG A 43 5.14 14.87 11.08
N TYR A 44 3.83 15.06 11.15
CA TYR A 44 3.15 15.27 12.43
C TYR A 44 3.34 14.04 13.33
N PHE A 45 3.11 12.83 12.86
CA PHE A 45 3.29 11.63 13.68
C PHE A 45 4.74 11.41 14.11
N GLU A 46 5.71 11.63 13.22
CA GLU A 46 7.13 11.57 13.57
C GLU A 46 7.49 12.60 14.66
N ARG A 47 6.99 13.82 14.53
CA ARG A 47 7.19 14.87 15.54
C ARG A 47 6.54 14.52 16.88
N GLU A 48 5.32 13.99 16.87
CA GLU A 48 4.60 13.61 18.09
C GLU A 48 5.29 12.47 18.86
N LEU A 49 5.90 11.53 18.14
CA LEU A 49 6.74 10.49 18.75
C LEU A 49 8.00 11.11 19.40
N SER A 50 8.66 12.03 18.70
CA SER A 50 9.85 12.72 19.20
C SER A 50 9.55 13.62 20.40
N LEU A 51 8.44 14.37 20.40
CA LEU A 51 8.06 15.24 21.52
C LEU A 51 7.74 14.49 22.81
N ARG A 52 7.39 13.20 22.71
CA ARG A 52 7.11 12.29 23.83
C ARG A 52 8.30 11.40 24.20
N ASP A 53 9.45 11.62 23.56
CA ASP A 53 10.64 10.77 23.74
C ASP A 53 10.33 9.26 23.58
N ILE A 54 9.36 8.90 22.71
CA ILE A 54 9.02 7.49 22.46
C ILE A 54 10.18 6.85 21.68
N PRO A 55 10.85 5.82 22.21
CA PRO A 55 11.94 5.16 21.51
C PRO A 55 11.48 4.49 20.22
N VAL A 56 12.06 4.85 19.08
CA VAL A 56 11.87 4.20 17.78
C VAL A 56 13.14 3.43 17.42
N ARG A 57 13.00 2.11 17.24
CA ARG A 57 14.11 1.24 16.83
C ARG A 57 13.99 0.96 15.34
N TYR A 58 14.72 1.73 14.57
CA TYR A 58 14.84 1.53 13.12
C TYR A 58 15.69 0.31 12.78
N TYR A 59 15.49 -0.25 11.58
CA TYR A 59 16.13 -1.47 11.09
C TYR A 59 15.96 -2.66 12.02
N ARG A 60 14.87 -2.66 12.81
CA ARG A 60 14.52 -3.70 13.75
C ARG A 60 13.26 -4.43 13.33
N SER A 61 13.43 -5.54 12.62
CA SER A 61 12.34 -6.48 12.36
C SER A 61 11.95 -7.20 13.64
N ALA A 62 10.66 -7.26 13.93
CA ALA A 62 10.17 -8.04 15.05
C ALA A 62 10.39 -9.54 14.81
N SER A 63 10.93 -10.23 15.82
CA SER A 63 10.96 -11.69 15.89
C SER A 63 10.51 -12.15 17.26
N PRO A 64 10.00 -13.40 17.40
CA PRO A 64 9.60 -13.94 18.69
C PRO A 64 10.71 -13.90 19.74
N GLU A 65 11.96 -14.19 19.33
CA GLU A 65 13.13 -14.21 20.22
C GLU A 65 13.42 -12.80 20.78
N LEU A 66 13.36 -11.79 19.90
CA LEU A 66 13.56 -10.39 20.31
C LEU A 66 12.42 -9.90 21.20
N ALA A 67 11.20 -10.30 20.91
CA ALA A 67 10.03 -9.95 21.73
C ALA A 67 10.13 -10.62 23.11
N ALA A 68 10.48 -11.90 23.17
CA ALA A 68 10.67 -12.63 24.44
C ALA A 68 11.79 -12.00 25.31
N ALA A 69 12.90 -11.58 24.67
CA ALA A 69 14.00 -10.90 25.38
C ALA A 69 13.59 -9.49 25.88
N PHE A 70 12.71 -8.81 25.17
CA PHE A 70 12.17 -7.51 25.57
C PHE A 70 11.13 -7.64 26.70
N ALA A 71 10.41 -8.78 26.75
CA ALA A 71 9.36 -9.14 27.74
C ALA A 71 8.26 -8.06 27.86
N PRO A 72 7.54 -7.73 26.78
CA PRO A 72 6.48 -6.74 26.85
C PRO A 72 5.25 -7.29 27.55
N ASP A 73 4.51 -6.43 28.27
CA ASP A 73 3.21 -6.80 28.84
C ASP A 73 2.13 -6.93 27.76
N HIS A 74 2.26 -6.19 26.65
CA HIS A 74 1.34 -6.24 25.53
C HIS A 74 2.04 -5.90 24.20
N ILE A 75 1.63 -6.53 23.10
CA ILE A 75 2.12 -6.27 21.77
C ILE A 75 1.00 -5.70 20.90
N ILE A 76 1.23 -4.54 20.27
CA ILE A 76 0.35 -4.01 19.25
C ILE A 76 0.99 -4.30 17.88
N TRP A 77 0.39 -5.23 17.14
CA TRP A 77 0.85 -5.62 15.81
C TRP A 77 0.26 -4.71 14.75
N ALA A 78 1.06 -3.78 14.23
CA ALA A 78 0.71 -2.79 13.22
C ALA A 78 1.63 -2.86 11.99
N ALA A 79 2.00 -4.08 11.56
CA ALA A 79 2.97 -4.32 10.48
C ALA A 79 2.42 -4.00 9.07
N GLY A 80 1.16 -3.55 8.98
CA GLY A 80 0.53 -3.15 7.72
C GLY A 80 0.09 -4.33 6.85
N GLY A 81 -0.25 -4.05 5.60
CA GLY A 81 -0.60 -5.03 4.57
C GLY A 81 0.55 -5.26 3.59
N ARG A 82 0.53 -6.40 2.90
CA ARG A 82 1.45 -6.70 1.79
C ARG A 82 0.71 -6.70 0.45
N PRO A 83 1.32 -6.27 -0.67
CA PRO A 83 0.69 -6.31 -1.98
C PRO A 83 0.22 -7.72 -2.38
N VAL A 84 -0.92 -7.79 -3.05
CA VAL A 84 -1.43 -9.03 -3.66
C VAL A 84 -0.62 -9.34 -4.91
N LEU A 85 -0.04 -10.55 -4.97
CA LEU A 85 0.65 -11.10 -6.13
C LEU A 85 0.00 -12.46 -6.45
N PRO A 86 -0.97 -12.53 -7.39
CA PRO A 86 -1.74 -13.74 -7.66
C PRO A 86 -0.88 -14.80 -8.35
N ALA A 87 -0.61 -15.92 -7.70
CA ALA A 87 0.23 -17.00 -8.25
C ALA A 87 -0.29 -17.60 -9.58
N ALA A 88 -1.57 -17.41 -9.88
CA ALA A 88 -2.19 -17.93 -11.11
C ALA A 88 -1.84 -17.11 -12.36
N ILE A 89 -1.26 -15.91 -12.23
CA ILE A 89 -0.88 -15.09 -13.36
C ILE A 89 0.60 -15.35 -13.69
N SER A 90 0.86 -15.76 -14.92
CA SER A 90 2.24 -15.96 -15.39
C SER A 90 2.93 -14.62 -15.65
N GLY A 91 4.25 -14.56 -15.42
CA GLY A 91 5.08 -13.40 -15.72
C GLY A 91 5.21 -12.38 -14.58
N LEU A 92 4.64 -12.63 -13.39
CA LEU A 92 4.76 -11.70 -12.26
C LEU A 92 6.18 -11.57 -11.69
N ALA A 93 7.05 -12.53 -11.97
CA ALA A 93 8.47 -12.52 -11.55
C ALA A 93 9.41 -11.89 -12.59
N LEU A 94 8.89 -11.37 -13.70
CA LEU A 94 9.70 -10.67 -14.70
C LEU A 94 10.30 -9.38 -14.14
N PRO A 95 11.51 -8.99 -14.57
CA PRO A 95 12.23 -7.87 -13.99
C PRO A 95 11.55 -6.51 -14.15
N ASN A 96 10.61 -6.40 -15.10
CA ASN A 96 9.86 -5.17 -15.38
C ASN A 96 8.45 -5.18 -14.80
N VAL A 97 8.15 -6.11 -13.89
CA VAL A 97 6.84 -6.24 -13.23
C VAL A 97 6.99 -5.93 -11.74
N TYR A 98 6.35 -4.87 -11.27
CA TYR A 98 6.49 -4.38 -9.90
C TYR A 98 5.14 -4.14 -9.24
N PRO A 99 5.03 -4.26 -7.92
CA PRO A 99 3.94 -3.63 -7.19
C PRO A 99 3.91 -2.11 -7.45
N ALA A 100 2.73 -1.53 -7.65
CA ALA A 100 2.56 -0.10 -7.88
C ALA A 100 3.19 0.79 -6.79
N THR A 101 3.25 0.27 -5.56
CA THR A 101 3.89 0.93 -4.42
C THR A 101 5.40 1.13 -4.61
N GLN A 102 6.09 0.25 -5.33
CA GLN A 102 7.53 0.42 -5.61
C GLN A 102 7.78 1.57 -6.57
N ALA A 103 6.97 1.69 -7.64
CA ALA A 103 7.05 2.81 -8.57
C ALA A 103 6.75 4.15 -7.89
N LEU A 104 5.74 4.18 -7.00
CA LEU A 104 5.40 5.39 -6.25
C LEU A 104 6.49 5.80 -5.24
N ASP A 105 7.32 4.89 -4.75
CA ASP A 105 8.41 5.20 -3.78
C ASP A 105 9.79 5.29 -4.46
N ASP A 106 9.82 5.39 -5.78
CA ASP A 106 11.05 5.48 -6.59
C ASP A 106 12.02 4.30 -6.33
N LEU A 107 11.47 3.10 -6.10
CA LEU A 107 12.25 1.88 -5.80
C LEU A 107 12.46 0.99 -7.03
N CYS A 108 11.96 1.40 -8.19
CA CYS A 108 12.16 0.71 -9.46
C CYS A 108 12.21 1.71 -10.62
N ASP A 109 12.90 1.32 -11.68
CA ASP A 109 12.93 2.09 -12.92
C ASP A 109 11.64 1.83 -13.72
N VAL A 110 10.90 2.90 -14.04
CA VAL A 110 9.68 2.83 -14.82
C VAL A 110 9.95 3.35 -16.24
N GLY A 111 9.78 2.48 -17.22
CA GLY A 111 9.92 2.84 -18.64
C GLY A 111 8.83 3.80 -19.13
N ASP A 112 8.80 4.09 -20.43
CA ASP A 112 7.91 5.11 -20.99
C ASP A 112 6.49 4.60 -21.21
N ARG A 113 6.32 3.31 -21.54
CA ARG A 113 5.01 2.67 -21.74
C ARG A 113 4.68 1.82 -20.53
N VAL A 114 3.61 2.15 -19.83
CA VAL A 114 3.24 1.53 -18.56
C VAL A 114 1.86 0.91 -18.64
N VAL A 115 1.74 -0.33 -18.19
CA VAL A 115 0.44 -0.96 -17.93
C VAL A 115 0.23 -1.06 -16.42
N VAL A 116 -0.79 -0.38 -15.91
CA VAL A 116 -1.23 -0.50 -14.51
C VAL A 116 -2.36 -1.52 -14.45
N VAL A 117 -2.18 -2.56 -13.64
CA VAL A 117 -3.15 -3.64 -13.45
C VAL A 117 -3.85 -3.47 -12.11
N GLY A 118 -5.14 -3.22 -12.16
CA GLY A 118 -6.00 -2.89 -11.03
C GLY A 118 -6.43 -1.42 -11.06
N GLY A 119 -7.73 -1.19 -11.19
CA GLY A 119 -8.37 0.13 -11.29
C GLY A 119 -9.04 0.58 -9.98
N GLY A 120 -8.61 0.05 -8.84
CA GLY A 120 -8.95 0.59 -7.52
C GLY A 120 -8.28 1.95 -7.29
N LEU A 121 -8.51 2.57 -6.12
CA LEU A 121 -7.96 3.90 -5.82
C LEU A 121 -6.43 3.96 -6.02
N VAL A 122 -5.69 2.98 -5.50
CA VAL A 122 -4.21 2.94 -5.63
C VAL A 122 -3.77 2.85 -7.08
N GLY A 123 -4.45 2.04 -7.91
CA GLY A 123 -4.11 1.90 -9.32
C GLY A 123 -4.40 3.15 -10.13
N VAL A 124 -5.55 3.79 -9.93
CA VAL A 124 -5.89 5.07 -10.58
C VAL A 124 -4.91 6.16 -10.16
N GLU A 125 -4.59 6.27 -8.87
CA GLU A 125 -3.64 7.24 -8.34
C GLU A 125 -2.23 7.02 -8.91
N CYS A 126 -1.80 5.77 -9.03
CA CYS A 126 -0.54 5.39 -9.65
C CYS A 126 -0.53 5.76 -11.14
N ALA A 127 -1.59 5.41 -11.88
CA ALA A 127 -1.72 5.71 -13.30
C ALA A 127 -1.65 7.22 -13.57
N LEU A 128 -2.38 8.03 -12.79
CA LEU A 128 -2.34 9.49 -12.88
C LEU A 128 -0.96 10.07 -12.53
N GLN A 129 -0.26 9.48 -11.56
CA GLN A 129 1.10 9.91 -11.22
C GLN A 129 2.11 9.58 -12.34
N MET A 130 1.99 8.41 -12.98
CA MET A 130 2.83 8.03 -14.13
C MET A 130 2.56 8.96 -15.34
N ASP A 131 1.30 9.26 -15.62
CA ASP A 131 0.90 10.23 -16.66
C ASP A 131 1.47 11.62 -16.39
N MET A 132 1.43 12.10 -15.14
CA MET A 132 2.06 13.37 -14.72
C MET A 132 3.58 13.36 -14.94
N TRP A 133 4.24 12.21 -14.89
CA TRP A 133 5.66 12.05 -15.22
C TRP A 133 5.91 11.88 -16.72
N GLY A 134 4.89 12.08 -17.55
CA GLY A 134 4.98 12.03 -19.01
C GLY A 134 5.02 10.61 -19.59
N LYS A 135 4.61 9.58 -18.82
CA LYS A 135 4.54 8.21 -19.29
C LYS A 135 3.25 7.96 -20.10
N GLN A 136 3.31 7.04 -21.05
CA GLN A 136 2.14 6.53 -21.77
C GLN A 136 1.51 5.40 -20.94
N VAL A 137 0.32 5.62 -20.39
CA VAL A 137 -0.28 4.74 -19.39
C VAL A 137 -1.57 4.11 -19.87
N SER A 138 -1.67 2.78 -19.75
CA SER A 138 -2.93 2.04 -19.81
C SER A 138 -3.26 1.49 -18.42
N CYS A 139 -4.45 1.78 -17.91
CA CYS A 139 -4.93 1.26 -16.63
C CYS A 139 -6.09 0.29 -16.87
N ILE A 140 -5.89 -0.98 -16.53
CA ILE A 140 -6.86 -2.06 -16.75
C ILE A 140 -7.49 -2.54 -15.44
N ASP A 141 -8.77 -2.87 -15.48
CA ASP A 141 -9.47 -3.54 -14.37
C ASP A 141 -10.56 -4.47 -14.87
N MET A 142 -10.70 -5.62 -14.22
CA MET A 142 -11.77 -6.58 -14.55
C MET A 142 -13.17 -6.09 -14.15
N ALA A 143 -13.28 -5.12 -13.24
CA ALA A 143 -14.52 -4.47 -12.90
C ALA A 143 -15.04 -3.61 -14.07
N GLY A 144 -16.37 -3.49 -14.18
CA GLY A 144 -17.02 -2.74 -15.25
C GLY A 144 -16.85 -1.22 -15.16
N THR A 145 -16.22 -0.72 -14.10
CA THR A 145 -15.96 0.72 -13.87
C THR A 145 -14.56 0.92 -13.30
N ILE A 146 -13.97 2.07 -13.60
CA ILE A 146 -12.74 2.56 -12.99
C ILE A 146 -13.04 3.99 -12.49
N PRO A 147 -12.80 4.32 -11.20
CA PRO A 147 -12.33 3.43 -10.13
C PRO A 147 -13.29 2.28 -9.84
N SER A 148 -12.74 1.10 -9.53
CA SER A 148 -13.52 -0.10 -9.21
C SER A 148 -14.09 -0.08 -7.79
N GLU A 149 -13.59 0.81 -6.92
CA GLU A 149 -14.02 1.00 -5.54
C GLU A 149 -14.51 2.43 -5.32
N PRO A 150 -15.66 2.63 -4.65
CA PRO A 150 -16.13 3.97 -4.33
C PRO A 150 -15.24 4.62 -3.25
N GLY A 151 -14.89 5.88 -3.46
CA GLY A 151 -14.25 6.72 -2.47
C GLY A 151 -15.24 7.45 -1.54
N PHE A 152 -14.80 8.55 -0.94
CA PHE A 152 -15.72 9.55 -0.40
C PHE A 152 -16.21 10.43 -1.55
N LYS A 153 -17.49 10.79 -1.58
CA LYS A 153 -18.14 11.52 -2.71
C LYS A 153 -17.32 12.71 -3.24
N MET A 154 -16.72 13.50 -2.35
CA MET A 154 -15.91 14.64 -2.76
C MET A 154 -14.59 14.21 -3.43
N ASN A 155 -13.96 13.15 -2.93
CA ASN A 155 -12.75 12.59 -3.53
C ASN A 155 -13.04 11.96 -4.89
N ASP A 156 -14.22 11.36 -5.06
CA ASP A 156 -14.64 10.76 -6.34
C ASP A 156 -14.83 11.83 -7.42
N MET A 157 -15.40 12.99 -7.08
CA MET A 157 -15.53 14.12 -8.00
C MET A 157 -14.16 14.66 -8.44
N LEU A 158 -13.24 14.84 -7.49
CA LEU A 158 -11.89 15.32 -7.77
C LEU A 158 -11.11 14.30 -8.59
N MET A 159 -11.19 13.03 -8.22
CA MET A 159 -10.56 11.94 -8.97
C MET A 159 -11.05 11.88 -10.41
N LYS A 160 -12.38 11.99 -10.61
CA LYS A 160 -12.96 12.05 -11.95
C LYS A 160 -12.40 13.23 -12.76
N GLN A 161 -12.26 14.42 -12.15
CA GLN A 161 -11.68 15.57 -12.85
C GLN A 161 -10.22 15.33 -13.28
N TYR A 162 -9.41 14.66 -12.45
CA TYR A 162 -8.05 14.31 -12.84
C TYR A 162 -8.03 13.27 -13.95
N MET A 163 -8.88 12.24 -13.86
CA MET A 163 -9.02 11.22 -14.90
C MET A 163 -9.43 11.83 -16.24
N ASP A 164 -10.44 12.71 -16.25
CA ASP A 164 -10.96 13.37 -17.47
C ASP A 164 -9.91 14.29 -18.12
N LYS A 165 -8.93 14.79 -17.38
CA LYS A 165 -7.84 15.66 -17.85
C LYS A 165 -6.56 14.90 -18.21
N SER A 166 -6.45 13.63 -17.83
CA SER A 166 -5.27 12.81 -18.07
C SER A 166 -5.26 12.20 -19.46
N SER A 167 -4.06 11.77 -19.89
CA SER A 167 -3.88 10.98 -21.12
C SER A 167 -3.96 9.48 -20.88
N VAL A 168 -4.30 9.04 -19.65
CA VAL A 168 -4.38 7.63 -19.27
C VAL A 168 -5.50 6.94 -20.05
N CYS A 169 -5.19 5.82 -20.70
CA CYS A 169 -6.17 4.93 -21.30
C CYS A 169 -6.77 4.02 -20.22
N PHE A 170 -7.95 4.38 -19.69
CA PHE A 170 -8.67 3.54 -18.74
C PHE A 170 -9.49 2.47 -19.47
N MET A 171 -9.26 1.20 -19.11
CA MET A 171 -9.86 0.03 -19.77
C MET A 171 -10.66 -0.82 -18.75
N PRO A 172 -11.88 -0.41 -18.38
CA PRO A 172 -12.74 -1.20 -17.50
C PRO A 172 -13.21 -2.49 -18.19
N GLY A 173 -13.59 -3.50 -17.40
CA GLY A 173 -14.02 -4.81 -17.89
C GLY A 173 -12.89 -5.60 -18.54
N THR A 174 -11.63 -5.24 -18.27
CA THR A 174 -10.44 -5.81 -18.91
C THR A 174 -9.65 -6.64 -17.91
N ARG A 175 -9.57 -7.94 -18.14
CA ARG A 175 -8.88 -8.91 -17.29
C ARG A 175 -7.48 -9.19 -17.79
N LEU A 176 -6.48 -9.12 -16.91
CA LEU A 176 -5.15 -9.63 -17.18
C LEU A 176 -5.17 -11.16 -17.32
N LYS A 177 -4.60 -11.68 -18.39
CA LYS A 177 -4.45 -13.13 -18.64
C LYS A 177 -3.03 -13.62 -18.36
N ARG A 178 -2.03 -12.96 -18.92
CA ARG A 178 -0.61 -13.29 -18.76
C ARG A 178 0.29 -12.11 -19.10
N ILE A 179 1.50 -12.17 -18.58
CA ILE A 179 2.59 -11.25 -18.92
C ILE A 179 3.75 -12.10 -19.45
N GLU A 180 4.32 -11.70 -20.57
CA GLU A 180 5.42 -12.38 -21.24
C GLU A 180 6.55 -11.39 -21.47
N GLU A 181 7.80 -11.85 -21.47
CA GLU A 181 8.95 -11.04 -21.83
C GLU A 181 8.90 -10.69 -23.33
N ALA A 182 9.19 -9.45 -23.67
CA ALA A 182 9.20 -8.95 -25.04
C ALA A 182 10.35 -7.94 -25.26
N GLY A 183 11.50 -8.44 -25.66
CA GLY A 183 12.70 -7.62 -25.80
C GLY A 183 13.16 -7.05 -24.45
N LEU A 184 13.22 -5.73 -24.33
CA LEU A 184 13.55 -5.04 -23.08
C LEU A 184 12.31 -4.72 -22.22
N GLY A 185 11.10 -5.07 -22.67
CA GLY A 185 9.83 -4.79 -22.00
C GLY A 185 8.99 -6.03 -21.79
N CYS A 186 7.69 -5.83 -21.71
CA CYS A 186 6.68 -6.85 -21.49
C CYS A 186 5.59 -6.81 -22.56
N ARG A 187 5.05 -7.99 -22.84
CA ARG A 187 3.82 -8.18 -23.59
C ARG A 187 2.72 -8.63 -22.63
N VAL A 188 1.69 -7.82 -22.49
CA VAL A 188 0.55 -8.05 -21.58
C VAL A 188 -0.64 -8.51 -22.41
N THR A 189 -1.06 -9.77 -22.26
CA THR A 189 -2.30 -10.26 -22.86
C THR A 189 -3.45 -10.01 -21.92
N VAL A 190 -4.48 -9.31 -22.42
CA VAL A 190 -5.69 -8.98 -21.68
C VAL A 190 -6.92 -9.50 -22.41
N GLU A 191 -8.02 -9.66 -21.69
CA GLU A 191 -9.31 -10.06 -22.24
C GLU A 191 -10.39 -9.03 -21.87
N ASN A 192 -11.11 -8.52 -22.85
CA ASN A 192 -12.28 -7.66 -22.66
C ASN A 192 -13.43 -8.23 -23.49
N LYS A 193 -14.59 -8.50 -22.86
CA LYS A 193 -15.80 -9.05 -23.51
C LYS A 193 -15.53 -10.29 -24.35
N GLY A 194 -14.63 -11.17 -23.90
CA GLY A 194 -14.26 -12.41 -24.58
C GLY A 194 -13.28 -12.25 -25.76
N GLN A 195 -12.79 -11.03 -26.01
CA GLN A 195 -11.77 -10.77 -27.03
C GLN A 195 -10.42 -10.54 -26.35
N GLU A 196 -9.40 -11.26 -26.83
CA GLU A 196 -8.03 -11.04 -26.37
C GLU A 196 -7.42 -9.86 -27.13
N GLN A 197 -6.69 -9.03 -26.39
CA GLN A 197 -5.90 -7.93 -26.88
C GLN A 197 -4.50 -8.02 -26.28
N VAL A 198 -3.51 -7.53 -27.01
CA VAL A 198 -2.12 -7.46 -26.58
C VAL A 198 -1.72 -6.01 -26.38
N LEU A 199 -1.11 -5.72 -25.24
CA LEU A 199 -0.52 -4.42 -24.91
C LEU A 199 1.00 -4.62 -24.75
N ASP A 200 1.78 -4.04 -25.63
CA ASP A 200 3.24 -3.99 -25.48
C ASP A 200 3.62 -2.80 -24.58
N CYS A 201 4.41 -3.03 -23.55
CA CYS A 201 4.83 -2.02 -22.59
C CYS A 201 6.26 -2.23 -22.10
N ASP A 202 6.82 -1.23 -21.45
CA ASP A 202 8.16 -1.30 -20.86
C ASP A 202 8.09 -1.75 -19.41
N THR A 203 6.98 -1.43 -18.72
CA THR A 203 6.79 -1.73 -17.30
C THR A 203 5.33 -2.11 -17.01
N VAL A 204 5.14 -3.09 -16.12
CA VAL A 204 3.83 -3.46 -15.58
C VAL A 204 3.79 -3.14 -14.09
N LEU A 205 2.79 -2.40 -13.65
CA LEU A 205 2.58 -2.01 -12.26
C LEU A 205 1.33 -2.69 -11.71
N LEU A 206 1.51 -3.49 -10.66
CA LEU A 206 0.44 -4.29 -10.05
C LEU A 206 -0.18 -3.52 -8.88
N ALA A 207 -1.46 -3.18 -9.00
CA ALA A 207 -2.27 -2.49 -7.99
C ALA A 207 -3.49 -3.34 -7.58
N LEU A 208 -3.24 -4.62 -7.29
CA LEU A 208 -4.28 -5.65 -7.05
C LEU A 208 -4.76 -5.69 -5.59
N GLY A 209 -4.49 -4.63 -4.82
CA GLY A 209 -4.86 -4.55 -3.41
C GLY A 209 -3.78 -5.11 -2.47
N PHE A 210 -4.18 -5.27 -1.20
CA PHE A 210 -3.28 -5.71 -0.13
C PHE A 210 -3.88 -6.90 0.62
N LEU A 211 -3.02 -7.76 1.14
CA LEU A 211 -3.36 -8.82 2.07
C LEU A 211 -2.95 -8.43 3.49
N PRO A 212 -3.75 -8.79 4.51
CA PRO A 212 -3.39 -8.56 5.90
C PRO A 212 -2.16 -9.38 6.30
N THR A 213 -1.47 -8.92 7.36
CA THR A 213 -0.31 -9.61 7.94
C THR A 213 -0.60 -10.25 9.29
N ALA A 214 -1.88 -10.39 9.65
CA ALA A 214 -2.32 -10.94 10.95
C ALA A 214 -1.68 -12.29 11.30
N ALA A 215 -1.53 -13.19 10.32
CA ALA A 215 -0.90 -14.50 10.54
C ALA A 215 0.56 -14.42 11.01
N GLN A 216 1.27 -13.33 10.71
CA GLN A 216 2.64 -13.12 11.16
C GLN A 216 2.72 -12.78 12.66
N ALA A 217 1.62 -12.34 13.26
CA ALA A 217 1.53 -12.05 14.68
C ALA A 217 1.33 -13.32 15.55
N GLU A 218 0.97 -14.44 14.95
CA GLU A 218 0.60 -15.66 15.70
C GLU A 218 1.70 -16.17 16.63
N PRO A 219 3.00 -16.24 16.22
CA PRO A 219 4.07 -16.68 17.11
C PRO A 219 4.25 -15.80 18.37
N PHE A 220 3.86 -14.54 18.30
CA PHE A 220 4.02 -13.58 19.41
C PHE A 220 2.98 -13.76 20.51
N LYS A 221 1.85 -14.43 20.24
CA LYS A 221 0.81 -14.70 21.22
C LYS A 221 1.27 -15.65 22.36
N ALA A 222 2.33 -16.42 22.11
CA ALA A 222 2.94 -17.24 23.15
C ALA A 222 3.80 -16.43 24.14
N ILE A 223 4.09 -15.15 23.83
CA ILE A 223 4.95 -14.29 24.63
C ILE A 223 4.10 -13.36 25.50
N SER A 224 3.12 -12.69 24.87
CA SER A 224 2.25 -11.74 25.56
C SER A 224 0.95 -11.55 24.76
N PRO A 225 -0.12 -10.95 25.35
CA PRO A 225 -1.31 -10.59 24.59
C PRO A 225 -0.99 -9.73 23.37
N VAL A 226 -1.66 -9.98 22.24
CA VAL A 226 -1.42 -9.29 20.96
C VAL A 226 -2.70 -8.66 20.46
N SER A 227 -2.69 -7.33 20.25
CA SER A 227 -3.70 -6.61 19.50
C SER A 227 -3.24 -6.39 18.07
N ILE A 228 -4.02 -6.87 17.10
CA ILE A 228 -3.72 -6.70 15.65
C ILE A 228 -4.59 -5.55 15.14
N ILE A 229 -3.96 -4.53 14.52
CA ILE A 229 -4.64 -3.28 14.14
C ILE A 229 -4.34 -2.86 12.70
N GLY A 230 -5.18 -1.99 12.17
CA GLY A 230 -5.02 -1.38 10.84
C GLY A 230 -4.97 -2.42 9.73
N ASP A 231 -4.15 -2.17 8.70
CA ASP A 231 -4.02 -3.06 7.55
C ASP A 231 -3.42 -4.43 7.88
N SER A 232 -2.83 -4.60 9.06
CA SER A 232 -2.42 -5.93 9.55
C SER A 232 -3.62 -6.83 9.82
N GLN A 233 -4.73 -6.25 10.25
CA GLN A 233 -5.99 -6.96 10.50
C GLN A 233 -6.84 -7.01 9.22
N SER A 234 -7.03 -5.84 8.58
CA SER A 234 -7.84 -5.70 7.37
C SER A 234 -7.43 -4.44 6.61
N PRO A 235 -6.86 -4.56 5.40
CA PRO A 235 -6.49 -3.39 4.59
C PRO A 235 -7.71 -2.49 4.32
N ARG A 236 -7.62 -1.23 4.76
CA ARG A 236 -8.68 -0.22 4.66
C ARG A 236 -8.08 1.19 4.48
N LYS A 237 -8.89 2.23 4.71
CA LYS A 237 -8.43 3.62 4.68
C LYS A 237 -7.68 3.97 5.98
N ILE A 238 -6.76 4.94 5.91
CA ILE A 238 -5.94 5.42 7.05
C ILE A 238 -6.80 5.79 8.27
N LEU A 239 -8.00 6.35 8.05
CA LEU A 239 -8.95 6.68 9.11
C LEU A 239 -9.20 5.47 10.03
N PHE A 240 -9.54 4.32 9.45
CA PHE A 240 -9.82 3.11 10.22
C PHE A 240 -8.60 2.57 10.96
N ALA A 241 -7.40 2.71 10.38
CA ALA A 241 -6.17 2.33 11.08
C ALA A 241 -5.90 3.22 12.31
N VAL A 242 -6.30 4.49 12.27
CA VAL A 242 -6.21 5.41 13.41
C VAL A 242 -7.27 5.07 14.47
N GLU A 243 -8.49 4.75 14.05
CA GLU A 243 -9.56 4.28 14.95
C GLU A 243 -9.17 2.98 15.65
N ASP A 244 -8.70 1.99 14.90
CA ASP A 244 -8.21 0.71 15.47
C ASP A 244 -7.10 0.94 16.51
N ALA A 245 -6.18 1.88 16.24
CA ALA A 245 -5.10 2.23 17.17
C ALA A 245 -5.63 2.82 18.48
N TYR A 246 -6.65 3.66 18.40
CA TYR A 246 -7.30 4.24 19.58
C TYR A 246 -8.03 3.17 20.40
N GLU A 247 -8.84 2.33 19.74
CA GLU A 247 -9.61 1.28 20.43
C GLU A 247 -8.71 0.21 21.07
N ALA A 248 -7.61 -0.15 20.40
CA ALA A 248 -6.65 -1.11 20.94
C ALA A 248 -6.00 -0.59 22.23
N VAL A 249 -5.63 0.68 22.27
CA VAL A 249 -5.03 1.29 23.46
C VAL A 249 -6.05 1.49 24.58
N ARG A 250 -7.28 1.89 24.24
CA ARG A 250 -8.36 2.01 25.22
C ARG A 250 -8.68 0.69 25.94
N GLY A 251 -8.42 -0.43 25.29
CA GLY A 251 -8.58 -1.76 25.84
C GLY A 251 -7.39 -2.26 26.68
N LEU A 252 -6.30 -1.50 26.78
CA LEU A 252 -5.19 -1.81 27.67
C LEU A 252 -5.55 -1.35 29.10
N SER A 253 -5.61 -2.26 30.02
CA SER A 253 -5.90 -2.00 31.44
C SER A 253 -4.62 -2.08 32.27
#